data_4db4f948cfdcdc30180031319d394d61
#
_entry.id   4db4f948cfdcdc30180031319d394d61
#
_cell.length_a   1.000
_cell.length_b   1.000
_cell.length_c   1.000
_cell.angle_alpha   90.00
_cell.angle_beta   90.00
_cell.angle_gamma   90.00
#
_symmetry.space_group_name_H-M   'P 1'
#
loop_
_entity.id
_entity.type
_entity.pdbx_description
1 polymer ?
#
loop_
_entity_poly.entity_id
_entity_poly.type
_entity_poly.pdbx_seq_one_letter_code
_entity_poly.pdbx_strand_id
1 'polypeptide(L)'
;MIKYIVYCRKSTDEKDKQVLSIEAQIAELKEFAKRENLVVSEIITEAKTAKIPGREQFEIVLKKIEKGEASGILSWHPDRLARNSIDGGKIIYLLDTGKLLDLKFPSFWFESTPQGKFMLSIAFGQSKYYVDNLSENVKRGNRQKLRNGVWPSKAPYGYLNNPKTRGIDVDPELSKVVKKIIPAFC
;
A
#
# COMPACT_ATOMS: atom_id res chain seq x y z
N MET A 1 -17.05 -8.18 -25.55
CA MET A 1 -15.77 -7.44 -25.47
C MET A 1 -15.55 -7.05 -24.01
N ILE A 2 -14.38 -7.34 -23.42
CA ILE A 2 -14.06 -7.03 -22.01
C ILE A 2 -13.85 -5.53 -21.88
N LYS A 3 -14.60 -4.89 -20.95
CA LYS A 3 -14.40 -3.49 -20.57
C LYS A 3 -13.55 -3.44 -19.31
N TYR A 4 -12.51 -2.63 -19.30
CA TYR A 4 -11.57 -2.51 -18.18
C TYR A 4 -11.77 -1.21 -17.42
N ILE A 5 -11.77 -1.31 -16.10
CA ILE A 5 -11.58 -0.16 -15.21
C ILE A 5 -10.08 -0.04 -14.93
N VAL A 6 -9.50 1.12 -15.20
CA VAL A 6 -8.13 1.43 -14.81
C VAL A 6 -8.14 1.84 -13.34
N TYR A 7 -7.36 1.13 -12.51
CA TYR A 7 -7.24 1.44 -11.09
C TYR A 7 -5.81 1.82 -10.72
N CYS A 8 -5.64 3.06 -10.28
CA CYS A 8 -4.37 3.62 -9.83
C CYS A 8 -4.40 3.94 -8.34
N ARG A 9 -3.34 3.59 -7.61
CA ARG A 9 -3.29 3.84 -6.17
C ARG A 9 -1.93 4.36 -5.71
N LYS A 10 -1.96 5.35 -4.82
CA LYS A 10 -0.80 5.80 -4.05
C LYS A 10 -1.23 6.01 -2.59
N SER A 11 -0.44 5.50 -1.64
CA SER A 11 -0.66 5.79 -0.22
C SER A 11 -0.05 7.14 0.15
N THR A 12 -0.73 7.91 1.00
CA THR A 12 -0.18 9.12 1.61
C THR A 12 1.04 8.84 2.49
N ASP A 13 1.14 7.61 3.03
CA ASP A 13 2.25 7.17 3.87
C ASP A 13 3.50 6.73 3.09
N GLU A 14 3.36 6.53 1.78
CA GLU A 14 4.48 6.16 0.91
C GLU A 14 5.32 7.40 0.56
N LYS A 15 6.26 7.74 1.46
CA LYS A 15 7.26 8.79 1.24
C LYS A 15 8.37 8.36 0.27
N ASP A 16 8.36 7.12 -0.18
CA ASP A 16 9.37 6.57 -1.07
C ASP A 16 9.29 7.21 -2.45
N LYS A 17 10.37 7.87 -2.83
CA LYS A 17 10.58 8.49 -4.16
C LYS A 17 10.55 7.48 -5.32
N GLN A 18 10.54 6.18 -5.04
CA GLN A 18 10.53 5.09 -6.02
C GLN A 18 9.12 4.67 -6.47
N VAL A 19 8.05 5.12 -5.79
CA VAL A 19 6.68 4.80 -6.18
C VAL A 19 6.22 5.78 -7.25
N LEU A 20 5.82 5.26 -8.41
CA LEU A 20 5.23 6.07 -9.50
C LEU A 20 4.07 6.91 -8.97
N SER A 21 4.05 8.19 -9.34
CA SER A 21 2.92 9.07 -9.04
C SER A 21 1.64 8.53 -9.68
N ILE A 22 0.47 8.97 -9.22
CA ILE A 22 -0.81 8.56 -9.84
C ILE A 22 -0.83 8.94 -11.32
N GLU A 23 -0.33 10.12 -11.66
CA GLU A 23 -0.25 10.64 -13.03
C GLU A 23 0.64 9.76 -13.91
N ALA A 24 1.80 9.35 -13.39
CA ALA A 24 2.71 8.45 -14.11
C ALA A 24 2.09 7.06 -14.31
N GLN A 25 1.41 6.51 -13.29
CA GLN A 25 0.66 5.26 -13.43
C GLN A 25 -0.42 5.36 -14.50
N ILE A 26 -1.21 6.45 -14.52
CA ILE A 26 -2.26 6.67 -15.53
C ILE A 26 -1.66 6.75 -16.92
N ALA A 27 -0.56 7.48 -17.11
CA ALA A 27 0.09 7.61 -18.42
C ALA A 27 0.57 6.26 -18.94
N GLU A 28 1.27 5.48 -18.12
CA GLU A 28 1.78 4.15 -18.47
C GLU A 28 0.65 3.16 -18.77
N LEU A 29 -0.42 3.16 -17.94
CA LEU A 29 -1.57 2.27 -18.14
C LEU A 29 -2.40 2.62 -19.39
N LYS A 30 -2.50 3.90 -19.76
CA LYS A 30 -3.13 4.32 -21.02
C LYS A 30 -2.33 3.86 -22.21
N GLU A 31 -1.01 3.96 -22.18
CA GLU A 31 -0.12 3.49 -23.22
C GLU A 31 -0.21 1.97 -23.37
N PHE A 32 -0.17 1.25 -22.23
CA PHE A 32 -0.36 -0.19 -22.19
C PHE A 32 -1.72 -0.59 -22.78
N ALA A 33 -2.81 0.05 -22.36
CA ALA A 33 -4.14 -0.24 -22.87
C ALA A 33 -4.25 -0.03 -24.39
N LYS A 34 -3.61 1.01 -24.92
CA LYS A 34 -3.56 1.28 -26.36
C LYS A 34 -2.77 0.20 -27.10
N ARG A 35 -1.62 -0.22 -26.58
CA ARG A 35 -0.79 -1.26 -27.18
C ARG A 35 -1.50 -2.62 -27.23
N GLU A 36 -2.20 -2.97 -26.16
CA GLU A 36 -2.94 -4.24 -26.04
C GLU A 36 -4.38 -4.17 -26.59
N ASN A 37 -4.78 -3.05 -27.20
CA ASN A 37 -6.13 -2.80 -27.73
C ASN A 37 -7.25 -3.03 -26.68
N LEU A 38 -7.02 -2.63 -25.42
CA LEU A 38 -8.00 -2.79 -24.34
C LEU A 38 -9.05 -1.69 -24.39
N VAL A 39 -10.31 -2.05 -24.16
CA VAL A 39 -11.42 -1.08 -24.04
C VAL A 39 -11.49 -0.59 -22.59
N VAL A 40 -11.01 0.62 -22.35
CA VAL A 40 -11.07 1.26 -21.03
C VAL A 40 -12.41 1.97 -20.86
N SER A 41 -13.19 1.62 -19.82
CA SER A 41 -14.47 2.26 -19.50
C SER A 41 -14.28 3.52 -18.66
N GLU A 42 -13.41 3.48 -17.66
CA GLU A 42 -13.11 4.61 -16.78
C GLU A 42 -11.77 4.44 -16.05
N ILE A 43 -11.34 5.52 -15.39
CA ILE A 43 -10.12 5.56 -14.57
C ILE A 43 -10.52 5.95 -13.16
N ILE A 44 -10.19 5.11 -12.19
CA ILE A 44 -10.47 5.33 -10.76
C ILE A 44 -9.14 5.42 -10.01
N THR A 45 -8.99 6.46 -9.18
CA THR A 45 -7.78 6.72 -8.40
C THR A 45 -8.05 6.64 -6.91
N GLU A 46 -7.11 6.09 -6.14
CA GLU A 46 -7.22 5.89 -4.70
C GLU A 46 -6.00 6.47 -3.97
N ALA A 47 -6.23 7.29 -2.95
CA ALA A 47 -5.18 7.86 -2.11
C ALA A 47 -4.95 7.09 -0.80
N LYS A 48 -5.72 6.02 -0.54
CA LYS A 48 -5.62 5.21 0.68
C LYS A 48 -4.69 4.01 0.53
N THR A 49 -4.14 3.56 1.65
CA THR A 49 -3.26 2.38 1.69
C THR A 49 -4.03 1.09 1.38
N ALA A 50 -3.39 0.15 0.69
CA ALA A 50 -3.95 -1.19 0.45
C ALA A 50 -3.69 -2.19 1.60
N LYS A 51 -3.05 -1.76 2.70
CA LYS A 51 -2.78 -2.59 3.88
C LYS A 51 -4.05 -2.94 4.66
N ILE A 52 -5.03 -2.05 4.65
CA ILE A 52 -6.29 -2.14 5.41
C ILE A 52 -7.45 -2.13 4.42
N PRO A 53 -8.48 -3.00 4.60
CA PRO A 53 -9.69 -2.96 3.80
C PRO A 53 -10.52 -1.69 4.08
N GLY A 54 -11.54 -1.41 3.27
CA GLY A 54 -12.41 -0.24 3.42
C GLY A 54 -11.97 0.98 2.60
N ARG A 55 -11.31 0.75 1.47
CA ARG A 55 -10.99 1.77 0.47
C ARG A 55 -12.22 2.07 -0.39
N GLU A 56 -12.72 3.29 -0.30
CA GLU A 56 -13.98 3.69 -0.96
C GLU A 56 -13.93 3.51 -2.47
N GLN A 57 -12.85 3.96 -3.12
CA GLN A 57 -12.71 3.86 -4.57
C GLN A 57 -12.54 2.41 -5.03
N PHE A 58 -11.83 1.60 -4.27
CA PHE A 58 -11.69 0.17 -4.55
C PHE A 58 -13.02 -0.57 -4.43
N GLU A 59 -13.83 -0.27 -3.41
CA GLU A 59 -15.18 -0.86 -3.27
C GLU A 59 -16.10 -0.44 -4.43
N ILE A 60 -15.95 0.79 -4.96
CA ILE A 60 -16.68 1.22 -6.16
C ILE A 60 -16.29 0.35 -7.36
N VAL A 61 -14.97 0.10 -7.55
CA VAL A 61 -14.51 -0.80 -8.63
C VAL A 61 -15.15 -2.19 -8.51
N LEU A 62 -15.10 -2.79 -7.31
CA LEU A 62 -15.67 -4.12 -7.09
C LEU A 62 -17.17 -4.15 -7.35
N LYS A 63 -17.94 -3.15 -6.88
CA LYS A 63 -19.37 -3.03 -7.13
C LYS A 63 -19.71 -2.90 -8.62
N LYS A 64 -18.92 -2.16 -9.38
CA LYS A 64 -19.09 -2.03 -10.84
C LYS A 64 -18.85 -3.35 -11.57
N ILE A 65 -17.84 -4.11 -11.15
CA ILE A 65 -17.59 -5.47 -11.64
C ILE A 65 -18.78 -6.39 -11.28
N GLU A 66 -19.26 -6.36 -10.04
CA GLU A 66 -20.38 -7.17 -9.60
C GLU A 66 -21.68 -6.89 -10.38
N LYS A 67 -21.89 -5.63 -10.77
CA LYS A 67 -23.03 -5.19 -11.60
C LYS A 67 -22.86 -5.47 -13.10
N GLY A 68 -21.68 -5.90 -13.54
CA GLY A 68 -21.38 -6.13 -14.94
C GLY A 68 -21.16 -4.85 -15.77
N GLU A 69 -20.94 -3.70 -15.14
CA GLU A 69 -20.63 -2.43 -15.82
C GLU A 69 -19.24 -2.51 -16.49
N ALA A 70 -18.33 -3.30 -15.89
CA ALA A 70 -17.07 -3.72 -16.46
C ALA A 70 -16.79 -5.17 -16.06
N SER A 71 -15.87 -5.83 -16.77
CA SER A 71 -15.50 -7.23 -16.52
C SER A 71 -13.99 -7.45 -16.50
N GLY A 72 -13.20 -6.38 -16.54
CA GLY A 72 -11.75 -6.38 -16.40
C GLY A 72 -11.25 -5.26 -15.52
N ILE A 73 -10.09 -5.47 -14.90
CA ILE A 73 -9.35 -4.43 -14.17
C ILE A 73 -7.96 -4.33 -14.76
N LEU A 74 -7.53 -3.11 -15.05
CA LEU A 74 -6.17 -2.77 -15.46
C LEU A 74 -5.51 -1.98 -14.33
N SER A 75 -4.39 -2.49 -13.81
CA SER A 75 -3.63 -1.82 -12.75
C SER A 75 -2.13 -2.05 -12.96
N TRP A 76 -1.30 -1.23 -12.37
CA TRP A 76 0.14 -1.29 -12.62
C TRP A 76 0.80 -2.60 -12.11
N HIS A 77 0.36 -3.08 -10.93
CA HIS A 77 0.85 -4.31 -10.31
C HIS A 77 -0.20 -4.84 -9.31
N PRO A 78 -0.28 -6.15 -9.01
CA PRO A 78 -1.22 -6.71 -8.04
C PRO A 78 -1.22 -6.02 -6.68
N ASP A 79 -0.08 -5.52 -6.21
CA ASP A 79 0.04 -4.79 -4.92
C ASP A 79 -0.71 -3.44 -4.91
N ARG A 80 -1.09 -2.91 -6.08
CA ARG A 80 -1.99 -1.76 -6.17
C ARG A 80 -3.43 -2.15 -5.81
N LEU A 81 -3.82 -3.38 -6.16
CA LEU A 81 -5.15 -3.91 -5.85
C LEU A 81 -5.26 -4.34 -4.39
N ALA A 82 -4.36 -5.19 -3.89
CA ALA A 82 -4.45 -5.71 -2.55
C ALA A 82 -3.08 -5.93 -1.89
N ARG A 83 -3.00 -5.58 -0.60
CA ARG A 83 -1.90 -5.91 0.32
C ARG A 83 -2.46 -6.49 1.64
N ASN A 84 -3.70 -6.98 1.60
CA ASN A 84 -4.38 -7.66 2.70
C ASN A 84 -5.19 -8.82 2.16
N SER A 85 -5.49 -9.78 3.01
CA SER A 85 -6.14 -11.04 2.62
C SER A 85 -7.62 -10.85 2.22
N ILE A 86 -8.30 -9.84 2.77
CA ILE A 86 -9.72 -9.59 2.52
C ILE A 86 -9.91 -9.08 1.09
N ASP A 87 -9.19 -8.03 0.71
CA ASP A 87 -9.29 -7.44 -0.62
C ASP A 87 -8.78 -8.40 -1.70
N GLY A 88 -7.67 -9.11 -1.42
CA GLY A 88 -7.17 -10.16 -2.31
C GLY A 88 -8.18 -11.29 -2.50
N GLY A 89 -8.81 -11.74 -1.41
CA GLY A 89 -9.87 -12.75 -1.44
C GLY A 89 -11.09 -12.32 -2.25
N LYS A 90 -11.53 -11.06 -2.14
CA LYS A 90 -12.63 -10.52 -2.96
C LYS A 90 -12.32 -10.59 -4.46
N ILE A 91 -11.10 -10.25 -4.87
CA ILE A 91 -10.68 -10.33 -6.28
C ILE A 91 -10.69 -11.77 -6.77
N ILE A 92 -10.12 -12.71 -6.01
CA ILE A 92 -10.11 -14.13 -6.35
C ILE A 92 -11.56 -14.64 -6.46
N TYR A 93 -12.43 -14.29 -5.52
CA TYR A 93 -13.84 -14.68 -5.54
C TYR A 93 -14.58 -14.17 -6.79
N LEU A 94 -14.32 -12.93 -7.22
CA LEU A 94 -14.91 -12.37 -8.44
C LEU A 94 -14.40 -13.09 -9.70
N LEU A 95 -13.14 -13.52 -9.72
CA LEU A 95 -12.57 -14.36 -10.79
C LEU A 95 -13.19 -15.77 -10.80
N ASP A 96 -13.44 -16.35 -9.63
CA ASP A 96 -14.01 -17.70 -9.51
C ASP A 96 -15.49 -17.71 -9.90
N THR A 97 -16.22 -16.66 -9.58
CA THR A 97 -17.63 -16.50 -9.96
C THR A 97 -17.84 -16.03 -11.40
N GLY A 98 -16.76 -15.74 -12.15
CA GLY A 98 -16.83 -15.27 -13.54
C GLY A 98 -17.38 -13.85 -13.70
N LYS A 99 -17.53 -13.08 -12.63
CA LYS A 99 -17.90 -11.65 -12.68
C LYS A 99 -16.74 -10.79 -13.15
N LEU A 100 -15.53 -11.10 -12.67
CA LEU A 100 -14.28 -10.55 -13.16
C LEU A 100 -13.67 -11.56 -14.13
N LEU A 101 -13.55 -11.20 -15.41
CA LEU A 101 -13.08 -12.10 -16.45
C LEU A 101 -11.57 -12.02 -16.66
N ASP A 102 -10.99 -10.83 -16.48
CA ASP A 102 -9.57 -10.62 -16.73
C ASP A 102 -8.96 -9.53 -15.84
N LEU A 103 -7.66 -9.69 -15.59
CA LEU A 103 -6.81 -8.70 -14.96
C LEU A 103 -5.60 -8.44 -15.85
N LYS A 104 -5.25 -7.17 -16.03
CA LYS A 104 -4.06 -6.78 -16.80
C LYS A 104 -3.12 -5.94 -15.96
N PHE A 105 -1.83 -6.27 -16.07
CA PHE A 105 -0.75 -5.57 -15.38
C PHE A 105 0.45 -5.43 -16.33
N PRO A 106 1.02 -4.22 -16.49
CA PRO A 106 2.26 -4.06 -17.25
C PRO A 106 3.45 -4.81 -16.66
N SER A 107 3.48 -4.92 -15.31
CA SER A 107 4.61 -5.45 -14.55
C SER A 107 4.39 -6.85 -13.96
N PHE A 108 3.27 -7.51 -14.28
CA PHE A 108 2.94 -8.83 -13.76
C PHE A 108 2.11 -9.61 -14.77
N TRP A 109 2.54 -10.84 -15.07
CA TRP A 109 1.78 -11.71 -15.96
C TRP A 109 0.58 -12.34 -15.23
N PHE A 110 -0.60 -12.27 -15.84
CA PHE A 110 -1.82 -12.90 -15.37
C PHE A 110 -2.64 -13.45 -16.54
N GLU A 111 -3.15 -14.64 -16.35
CA GLU A 111 -4.21 -15.25 -17.16
C GLU A 111 -5.28 -15.82 -16.23
N SER A 112 -6.55 -15.80 -16.67
CA SER A 112 -7.67 -16.34 -15.89
C SER A 112 -7.74 -17.88 -15.99
N THR A 113 -6.61 -18.53 -15.68
CA THR A 113 -6.43 -19.99 -15.55
C THR A 113 -6.22 -20.37 -14.08
N PRO A 114 -6.36 -21.65 -13.70
CA PRO A 114 -6.04 -22.10 -12.33
C PRO A 114 -4.61 -21.71 -11.92
N GLN A 115 -3.64 -21.81 -12.82
CA GLN A 115 -2.25 -21.43 -12.60
C GLN A 115 -2.10 -19.93 -12.38
N GLY A 116 -2.76 -19.11 -13.23
CA GLY A 116 -2.73 -17.65 -13.11
C GLY A 116 -3.36 -17.18 -11.81
N LYS A 117 -4.49 -17.76 -11.40
CA LYS A 117 -5.13 -17.47 -10.08
C LYS A 117 -4.24 -17.87 -8.91
N PHE A 118 -3.54 -19.00 -9.00
CA PHE A 118 -2.56 -19.42 -8.01
C PHE A 118 -1.40 -18.42 -7.90
N MET A 119 -0.81 -18.01 -9.03
CA MET A 119 0.26 -17.01 -9.06
C MET A 119 -0.19 -15.65 -8.51
N LEU A 120 -1.42 -15.22 -8.81
CA LEU A 120 -2.02 -14.00 -8.27
C LEU A 120 -2.19 -14.11 -6.74
N SER A 121 -2.63 -15.25 -6.23
CA SER A 121 -2.75 -15.52 -4.79
C SER A 121 -1.40 -15.43 -4.08
N ILE A 122 -0.33 -15.96 -4.70
CA ILE A 122 1.04 -15.81 -4.21
C ILE A 122 1.44 -14.33 -4.20
N ALA A 123 1.16 -13.55 -5.26
CA ALA A 123 1.50 -12.14 -5.33
C ALA A 123 0.81 -11.32 -4.22
N PHE A 124 -0.48 -11.60 -3.94
CA PHE A 124 -1.19 -10.97 -2.80
C PHE A 124 -0.61 -11.40 -1.45
N GLY A 125 -0.30 -12.70 -1.28
CA GLY A 125 0.34 -13.23 -0.08
C GLY A 125 1.71 -12.63 0.16
N GLN A 126 2.53 -12.50 -0.88
CA GLN A 126 3.85 -11.87 -0.84
C GLN A 126 3.76 -10.40 -0.43
N SER A 127 2.79 -9.67 -1.00
CA SER A 127 2.56 -8.26 -0.68
C SER A 127 2.18 -8.07 0.80
N LYS A 128 1.36 -8.96 1.36
CA LYS A 128 1.03 -8.97 2.79
C LYS A 128 2.24 -9.34 3.64
N TYR A 129 2.94 -10.41 3.30
CA TYR A 129 4.13 -10.87 4.02
C TYR A 129 5.20 -9.78 4.12
N TYR A 130 5.45 -9.06 3.02
CA TYR A 130 6.42 -7.95 3.02
C TYR A 130 6.05 -6.86 4.04
N VAL A 131 4.77 -6.49 4.12
CA VAL A 131 4.27 -5.49 5.08
C VAL A 131 4.45 -5.98 6.52
N ASP A 132 4.06 -7.23 6.80
CA ASP A 132 4.13 -7.82 8.14
C ASP A 132 5.59 -7.98 8.58
N ASN A 133 6.46 -8.48 7.70
CA ASN A 133 7.88 -8.67 7.96
C ASN A 133 8.61 -7.33 8.20
N LEU A 134 8.30 -6.30 7.41
CA LEU A 134 8.85 -4.96 7.64
C LEU A 134 8.47 -4.44 9.04
N SER A 135 7.21 -4.60 9.45
CA SER A 135 6.74 -4.22 10.78
C SER A 135 7.52 -4.95 11.89
N GLU A 136 7.68 -6.28 11.76
CA GLU A 136 8.46 -7.09 12.72
C GLU A 136 9.93 -6.66 12.78
N ASN A 137 10.56 -6.40 11.64
CA ASN A 137 11.95 -5.98 11.57
C ASN A 137 12.14 -4.60 12.22
N VAL A 138 11.23 -3.64 11.99
CA VAL A 138 11.25 -2.33 12.64
C VAL A 138 11.09 -2.46 14.15
N LYS A 139 10.13 -3.27 14.63
CA LYS A 139 9.93 -3.52 16.07
C LYS A 139 11.17 -4.16 16.70
N ARG A 140 11.79 -5.14 16.01
CA ARG A 140 13.03 -5.78 16.47
C ARG A 140 14.18 -4.79 16.54
N GLY A 141 14.37 -3.96 15.51
CA GLY A 141 15.38 -2.91 15.48
C GLY A 141 15.19 -1.89 16.61
N ASN A 142 13.95 -1.47 16.86
CA ASN A 142 13.63 -0.53 17.96
C ASN A 142 13.91 -1.16 19.33
N ARG A 143 13.54 -2.42 19.55
CA ARG A 143 13.88 -3.14 20.80
C ARG A 143 15.39 -3.24 21.00
N GLN A 144 16.16 -3.51 19.95
CA GLN A 144 17.61 -3.58 20.05
C GLN A 144 18.22 -2.22 20.39
N LYS A 145 17.74 -1.13 19.77
CA LYS A 145 18.18 0.24 20.14
C LYS A 145 17.90 0.55 21.62
N LEU A 146 16.71 0.23 22.12
CA LEU A 146 16.36 0.43 23.53
C LEU A 146 17.25 -0.37 24.46
N ARG A 147 17.59 -1.64 24.15
CA ARG A 147 18.53 -2.45 24.93
C ARG A 147 19.94 -1.84 24.96
N ASN A 148 20.33 -1.17 23.89
CA ASN A 148 21.61 -0.46 23.82
C ASN A 148 21.56 0.95 24.43
N GLY A 149 20.48 1.33 25.10
CA GLY A 149 20.30 2.65 25.70
C GLY A 149 20.08 3.77 24.68
N VAL A 150 19.78 3.44 23.42
CA VAL A 150 19.55 4.41 22.34
C VAL A 150 18.06 4.60 22.09
N TRP A 151 17.62 5.85 22.10
CA TRP A 151 16.23 6.19 21.77
C TRP A 151 15.92 5.88 20.28
N PRO A 152 14.87 5.09 19.96
CA PRO A 152 14.71 4.54 18.61
C PRO A 152 13.96 5.45 17.61
N SER A 153 13.38 6.55 18.08
CA SER A 153 12.51 7.42 17.27
C SER A 153 12.85 8.90 17.44
N LYS A 154 11.93 9.78 17.05
CA LYS A 154 12.05 11.22 17.30
C LYS A 154 12.23 11.49 18.80
N ALA A 155 13.14 12.37 19.14
CA ALA A 155 13.42 12.74 20.53
C ALA A 155 12.12 13.16 21.25
N PRO A 156 11.91 12.70 22.52
CA PRO A 156 10.78 13.15 23.32
C PRO A 156 10.93 14.63 23.70
N TYR A 157 9.84 15.22 24.19
CA TYR A 157 9.84 16.61 24.59
C TYR A 157 10.90 16.88 25.68
N GLY A 158 11.70 17.91 25.50
CA GLY A 158 12.85 18.23 26.36
C GLY A 158 14.18 17.65 25.89
N TYR A 159 14.18 16.95 24.74
CA TYR A 159 15.37 16.43 24.08
C TYR A 159 15.40 16.79 22.60
N LEU A 160 16.61 16.82 22.01
CA LEU A 160 16.88 17.06 20.59
C LEU A 160 17.56 15.82 19.97
N ASN A 161 17.22 15.52 18.73
CA ASN A 161 17.94 14.49 17.99
C ASN A 161 19.35 14.99 17.63
N ASN A 162 20.37 14.22 17.95
CA ASN A 162 21.75 14.49 17.56
C ASN A 162 22.07 13.71 16.27
N PRO A 163 22.22 14.40 15.10
CA PRO A 163 22.51 13.73 13.84
C PRO A 163 23.91 13.12 13.78
N LYS A 164 24.87 13.60 14.59
CA LYS A 164 26.26 13.09 14.60
C LYS A 164 26.36 11.80 15.40
N THR A 165 25.80 11.74 16.59
CA THR A 165 25.84 10.58 17.47
C THR A 165 24.70 9.59 17.21
N ARG A 166 23.68 10.01 16.43
CA ARG A 166 22.39 9.32 16.23
C ARG A 166 21.63 9.02 17.54
N GLY A 167 21.98 9.74 18.61
CA GLY A 167 21.31 9.71 19.91
C GLY A 167 20.39 10.89 20.11
N ILE A 168 20.09 11.16 21.37
CA ILE A 168 19.33 12.35 21.81
C ILE A 168 20.17 13.13 22.83
N ASP A 169 20.15 14.46 22.72
CA ASP A 169 20.75 15.38 23.69
C ASP A 169 19.65 16.14 24.42
N VAL A 170 19.96 16.63 25.62
CA VAL A 170 19.03 17.47 26.40
C VAL A 170 18.84 18.81 25.71
N ASP A 171 17.59 19.20 25.47
CA ASP A 171 17.25 20.55 25.00
C ASP A 171 17.41 21.54 26.18
N PRO A 172 18.30 22.55 26.08
CA PRO A 172 18.58 23.46 27.18
C PRO A 172 17.39 24.29 27.68
N GLU A 173 16.43 24.58 26.79
CA GLU A 173 15.25 25.37 27.10
C GLU A 173 14.05 24.51 27.47
N LEU A 174 13.70 23.56 26.60
CA LEU A 174 12.51 22.73 26.80
C LEU A 174 12.66 21.78 27.99
N SER A 175 13.87 21.34 28.36
CA SER A 175 14.13 20.52 29.55
C SER A 175 13.79 21.23 30.85
N LYS A 176 13.97 22.56 30.91
CA LYS A 176 13.57 23.36 32.07
C LYS A 176 12.06 23.34 32.29
N VAL A 177 11.28 23.34 31.22
CA VAL A 177 9.82 23.24 31.26
C VAL A 177 9.41 21.86 31.77
N VAL A 178 10.01 20.79 31.23
CA VAL A 178 9.74 19.40 31.67
C VAL A 178 10.05 19.23 33.17
N LYS A 179 11.20 19.73 33.64
CA LYS A 179 11.57 19.69 35.07
C LYS A 179 10.61 20.43 36.00
N LYS A 180 9.90 21.46 35.49
CA LYS A 180 8.87 22.16 36.28
C LYS A 180 7.54 21.41 36.30
N ILE A 181 7.23 20.67 35.21
CA ILE A 181 5.97 19.94 35.06
C ILE A 181 5.99 18.65 35.92
N ILE A 182 7.06 17.87 35.87
CA ILE A 182 7.14 16.56 36.55
C ILE A 182 6.85 16.67 38.05
N PRO A 183 7.43 17.60 38.85
CA PRO A 183 7.11 17.72 40.25
C PRO A 183 5.69 18.17 40.57
N ALA A 184 4.97 18.74 39.59
CA ALA A 184 3.58 19.17 39.79
C ALA A 184 2.57 18.00 39.71
N PHE A 185 3.03 16.80 39.27
CA PHE A 185 2.24 15.58 39.17
C PHE A 185 2.68 14.48 40.17
N CYS A 186 3.71 14.72 40.98
CA CYS A 186 4.16 13.87 42.06
C CYS A 186 3.80 14.51 43.43
#